data_f24f2f5fae4be6a7ad137bf03e993a57
#
_entry.id   f24f2f5fae4be6a7ad137bf03e993a57
#
_cell.length_a   1.000
_cell.length_b   1.000
_cell.length_c   1.000
_cell.angle_alpha   90.00
_cell.angle_beta   90.00
_cell.angle_gamma   90.00
#
_symmetry.space_group_name_H-M   'P 1'
#
loop_
_entity.id
_entity.type
_entity.pdbx_description
1 polymer ?
#
loop_
_entity_poly.entity_id
_entity_poly.type
_entity_poly.pdbx_seq_one_letter_code
_entity_poly.pdbx_strand_id
1 'polypeptide(L)'
;MTSNASVRRKFMTTGAVAGAATLGFPAIVKAQTTSLRFQSTWPAKDIFHEYANDFAKKVNDMTGGELKIEVLPAGSVVPAFGLLDAVSKGTLDGGHGVVVYHYGKNSALALWGSGPAFGMDANMLLSWHKYGGGKALLDKLYTAVGANVYSYVYGPMPTQPLGWFKKPI
;
A
#
# COMPACT_ATOMS: atom_id res chain seq x y z
N MET A 1 -26.61 -8.73 -74.55
CA MET A 1 -26.10 -9.43 -73.34
C MET A 1 -24.69 -9.07 -73.09
N THR A 2 -24.44 -7.95 -72.48
CA THR A 2 -23.11 -7.49 -72.16
C THR A 2 -23.13 -6.90 -70.78
N SER A 3 -22.14 -7.28 -69.97
CA SER A 3 -21.69 -6.52 -68.79
C SER A 3 -22.20 -6.91 -67.41
N ASN A 4 -21.97 -8.16 -67.00
CA ASN A 4 -21.97 -8.49 -65.58
C ASN A 4 -20.56 -8.74 -65.02
N ALA A 5 -19.53 -8.74 -65.85
CA ALA A 5 -18.14 -8.99 -65.43
C ALA A 5 -17.41 -7.76 -64.86
N SER A 6 -17.80 -6.55 -65.28
CA SER A 6 -17.15 -5.32 -64.79
C SER A 6 -17.59 -4.87 -63.43
N VAL A 7 -18.80 -5.19 -63.03
CA VAL A 7 -19.34 -4.83 -61.69
C VAL A 7 -18.76 -5.75 -60.60
N ARG A 8 -18.56 -7.03 -60.94
CA ARG A 8 -17.92 -7.97 -59.97
C ARG A 8 -16.42 -7.64 -59.71
N ARG A 9 -15.69 -7.17 -60.71
CA ARG A 9 -14.30 -6.74 -60.53
C ARG A 9 -14.16 -5.48 -59.64
N LYS A 10 -15.07 -4.51 -59.77
CA LYS A 10 -15.07 -3.32 -58.93
C LYS A 10 -15.43 -3.64 -57.45
N PHE A 11 -16.29 -4.62 -57.23
CA PHE A 11 -16.66 -5.03 -55.86
C PHE A 11 -15.50 -5.75 -55.17
N MET A 12 -14.70 -6.52 -55.85
CA MET A 12 -13.53 -7.23 -55.28
C MET A 12 -12.35 -6.31 -55.02
N THR A 13 -12.14 -5.25 -55.83
CA THR A 13 -11.07 -4.29 -55.57
C THR A 13 -11.42 -3.30 -54.43
N THR A 14 -12.69 -2.96 -54.21
CA THR A 14 -13.08 -2.08 -53.12
C THR A 14 -13.12 -2.83 -51.78
N GLY A 15 -13.44 -4.15 -51.78
CA GLY A 15 -13.37 -4.97 -50.56
C GLY A 15 -11.98 -5.30 -50.08
N ALA A 16 -10.98 -5.38 -50.98
CA ALA A 16 -9.59 -5.68 -50.61
C ALA A 16 -8.84 -4.48 -49.98
N VAL A 17 -9.25 -3.24 -50.29
CA VAL A 17 -8.62 -2.04 -49.71
C VAL A 17 -9.23 -1.73 -48.31
N ALA A 18 -10.51 -2.07 -48.08
CA ALA A 18 -11.12 -1.87 -46.76
C ALA A 18 -10.67 -2.91 -45.70
N GLY A 19 -10.21 -4.09 -46.13
CA GLY A 19 -9.73 -5.15 -45.24
C GLY A 19 -8.27 -5.01 -44.80
N ALA A 20 -7.47 -4.20 -45.51
CA ALA A 20 -6.05 -4.02 -45.17
C ALA A 20 -5.77 -2.88 -44.16
N ALA A 21 -6.76 -2.04 -43.87
CA ALA A 21 -6.60 -0.91 -42.95
C ALA A 21 -6.82 -1.26 -41.46
N THR A 22 -7.26 -2.50 -41.15
CA THR A 22 -7.53 -2.93 -39.77
C THR A 22 -6.45 -3.84 -39.18
N LEU A 23 -5.37 -4.12 -39.91
CA LEU A 23 -4.31 -5.04 -39.46
C LEU A 23 -3.01 -4.31 -39.11
N GLY A 24 -3.04 -3.25 -38.30
CA GLY A 24 -1.71 -2.77 -38.16
C GLY A 24 -1.32 -1.66 -37.21
N PHE A 25 -2.07 -1.40 -36.22
CA PHE A 25 -1.49 -0.67 -35.08
C PHE A 25 -1.62 -1.53 -33.84
N PRO A 26 -0.48 -1.98 -33.25
CA PRO A 26 -0.55 -2.49 -31.89
C PRO A 26 -1.15 -1.35 -31.07
N ALA A 27 -2.37 -1.56 -30.57
CA ALA A 27 -2.91 -0.66 -29.57
C ALA A 27 -1.95 -0.74 -28.38
N ILE A 28 -1.10 0.27 -28.24
CA ILE A 28 -0.31 0.46 -27.03
C ILE A 28 -1.37 0.77 -25.96
N VAL A 29 -1.86 -0.29 -25.33
CA VAL A 29 -2.65 -0.15 -24.09
C VAL A 29 -1.68 0.46 -23.10
N LYS A 30 -1.72 1.78 -22.95
CA LYS A 30 -1.05 2.43 -21.83
C LYS A 30 -1.70 1.85 -20.58
N ALA A 31 -0.97 1.05 -19.84
CA ALA A 31 -1.38 0.63 -18.52
C ALA A 31 -1.76 1.89 -17.73
N GLN A 32 -2.98 1.91 -17.21
CA GLN A 32 -3.48 3.05 -16.45
C GLN A 32 -2.70 3.08 -15.13
N THR A 33 -1.89 4.13 -14.92
CA THR A 33 -1.15 4.30 -13.66
C THR A 33 -2.13 4.48 -12.50
N THR A 34 -2.07 3.60 -11.53
CA THR A 34 -2.79 3.73 -10.26
C THR A 34 -1.94 4.53 -9.29
N SER A 35 -2.40 5.69 -8.87
CA SER A 35 -1.71 6.54 -7.90
C SER A 35 -2.33 6.38 -6.51
N LEU A 36 -1.49 6.07 -5.51
CA LEU A 36 -1.88 5.90 -4.12
C LEU A 36 -1.16 6.92 -3.25
N ARG A 37 -1.91 7.59 -2.38
CA ARG A 37 -1.40 8.59 -1.46
C ARG A 37 -1.35 8.01 -0.04
N PHE A 38 -0.12 7.85 0.45
CA PHE A 38 0.18 7.36 1.79
C PHE A 38 0.68 8.50 2.67
N GLN A 39 0.56 8.33 3.98
CA GLN A 39 1.22 9.19 4.96
C GLN A 39 1.92 8.34 6.01
N SER A 40 3.11 8.75 6.43
CA SER A 40 3.77 8.16 7.59
C SER A 40 3.43 8.94 8.88
N THR A 41 3.62 8.31 10.04
CA THR A 41 3.44 8.95 11.34
C THR A 41 4.69 9.69 11.82
N TRP A 42 5.75 9.73 11.02
CA TRP A 42 7.03 10.35 11.37
C TRP A 42 7.32 11.62 10.56
N PRO A 43 8.10 12.54 11.12
CA PRO A 43 8.60 13.72 10.41
C PRO A 43 9.42 13.36 9.18
N ALA A 44 9.55 14.31 8.24
CA ALA A 44 10.25 14.09 6.96
C ALA A 44 11.73 13.67 7.08
N LYS A 45 12.40 14.02 8.19
CA LYS A 45 13.82 13.69 8.44
C LYS A 45 14.00 12.46 9.33
N ASP A 46 12.92 11.74 9.63
CA ASP A 46 12.96 10.56 10.48
C ASP A 46 13.31 9.32 9.65
N ILE A 47 14.14 8.44 10.19
CA ILE A 47 14.57 7.21 9.51
C ILE A 47 13.39 6.30 9.14
N PHE A 48 12.33 6.26 9.94
CA PHE A 48 11.14 5.47 9.61
C PHE A 48 10.36 6.06 8.43
N HIS A 49 10.40 7.38 8.25
CA HIS A 49 9.86 7.99 7.04
C HIS A 49 10.71 7.66 5.81
N GLU A 50 12.04 7.63 5.95
CA GLU A 50 12.93 7.19 4.88
C GLU A 50 12.64 5.74 4.46
N TYR A 51 12.42 4.83 5.42
CA TYR A 51 12.04 3.45 5.12
C TYR A 51 10.70 3.35 4.37
N ALA A 52 9.73 4.17 4.73
CA ALA A 52 8.45 4.21 4.01
C ALA A 52 8.62 4.70 2.56
N ASN A 53 9.49 5.68 2.33
CA ASN A 53 9.84 6.15 0.98
C ASN A 53 10.63 5.10 0.19
N ASP A 54 11.55 4.38 0.81
CA ASP A 54 12.28 3.27 0.18
C ASP A 54 11.32 2.15 -0.27
N PHE A 55 10.36 1.80 0.58
CA PHE A 55 9.30 0.87 0.21
C PHE A 55 8.51 1.37 -1.01
N ALA A 56 8.03 2.60 -0.97
CA ALA A 56 7.27 3.18 -2.07
C ALA A 56 8.08 3.19 -3.38
N LYS A 57 9.35 3.59 -3.30
CA LYS A 57 10.26 3.57 -4.46
C LYS A 57 10.40 2.18 -5.05
N LYS A 58 10.64 1.17 -4.21
CA LYS A 58 10.78 -0.23 -4.66
C LYS A 58 9.52 -0.73 -5.35
N VAL A 59 8.33 -0.46 -4.78
CA VAL A 59 7.06 -0.84 -5.39
C VAL A 59 6.87 -0.13 -6.74
N ASN A 60 7.13 1.16 -6.81
CA ASN A 60 7.00 1.94 -8.03
C ASN A 60 7.95 1.41 -9.13
N ASP A 61 9.18 1.09 -8.78
CA ASP A 61 10.18 0.53 -9.71
C ASP A 61 9.79 -0.88 -10.18
N MET A 62 9.36 -1.75 -9.26
CA MET A 62 8.97 -3.13 -9.55
C MET A 62 7.74 -3.24 -10.44
N THR A 63 6.84 -2.27 -10.38
CA THR A 63 5.62 -2.23 -11.20
C THR A 63 5.80 -1.48 -12.51
N GLY A 64 7.02 -1.04 -12.84
CA GLY A 64 7.28 -0.28 -14.06
C GLY A 64 6.50 1.04 -14.16
N GLY A 65 6.04 1.58 -13.04
CA GLY A 65 5.24 2.80 -12.94
C GLY A 65 3.73 2.58 -13.11
N GLU A 66 3.24 1.35 -13.20
CA GLU A 66 1.81 1.06 -13.19
C GLU A 66 1.18 1.39 -11.84
N LEU A 67 1.93 1.20 -10.74
CA LEU A 67 1.56 1.61 -9.40
C LEU A 67 2.50 2.72 -8.94
N LYS A 68 1.94 3.85 -8.50
CA LYS A 68 2.69 4.98 -7.97
C LYS A 68 2.24 5.29 -6.55
N ILE A 69 3.09 4.99 -5.58
CA ILE A 69 2.88 5.34 -4.17
C ILE A 69 3.66 6.62 -3.88
N GLU A 70 2.96 7.62 -3.35
CA GLU A 70 3.52 8.82 -2.76
C GLU A 70 3.39 8.74 -1.24
N VAL A 71 4.49 8.95 -0.50
CA VAL A 71 4.48 8.93 0.97
C VAL A 71 4.71 10.33 1.52
N LEU A 72 3.70 10.85 2.19
CA LEU A 72 3.74 12.15 2.84
C LEU A 72 4.25 12.02 4.29
N PRO A 73 5.01 13.00 4.82
CA PRO A 73 5.40 13.00 6.22
C PRO A 73 4.23 13.29 7.16
N ALA A 74 4.42 13.04 8.45
CA ALA A 74 3.44 13.34 9.48
C ALA A 74 2.93 14.78 9.43
N GLY A 75 1.64 14.97 9.60
CA GLY A 75 1.00 16.29 9.62
C GLY A 75 0.68 16.88 8.23
N SER A 76 1.03 16.20 7.13
CA SER A 76 0.72 16.69 5.78
C SER A 76 -0.78 16.68 5.49
N VAL A 77 -1.49 15.64 5.90
CA VAL A 77 -2.95 15.50 5.73
C VAL A 77 -3.63 15.42 7.09
N VAL A 78 -3.11 14.58 7.99
CA VAL A 78 -3.63 14.40 9.35
C VAL A 78 -2.48 14.32 10.36
N PRO A 79 -2.72 14.66 11.64
CA PRO A 79 -1.76 14.40 12.71
C PRO A 79 -1.43 12.89 12.80
N ALA A 80 -0.26 12.53 13.35
CA ALA A 80 0.21 11.14 13.43
C ALA A 80 -0.83 10.19 14.04
N PHE A 81 -1.50 10.59 15.13
CA PHE A 81 -2.54 9.79 15.80
C PHE A 81 -3.86 9.68 15.03
N GLY A 82 -4.07 10.51 14.01
CA GLY A 82 -5.26 10.48 13.14
C GLY A 82 -5.12 9.56 11.93
N LEU A 83 -3.95 8.94 11.72
CA LEU A 83 -3.65 8.19 10.50
C LEU A 83 -4.61 7.01 10.27
N LEU A 84 -4.88 6.21 11.29
CA LEU A 84 -5.79 5.06 11.18
C LEU A 84 -7.19 5.48 10.72
N ASP A 85 -7.71 6.58 11.25
CA ASP A 85 -9.03 7.09 10.87
C ASP A 85 -9.04 7.62 9.44
N ALA A 86 -7.97 8.29 9.02
CA ALA A 86 -7.85 8.82 7.66
C ALA A 86 -7.82 7.69 6.61
N VAL A 87 -7.08 6.61 6.87
CA VAL A 87 -7.06 5.44 5.99
C VAL A 87 -8.41 4.71 6.03
N SER A 88 -8.96 4.47 7.21
CA SER A 88 -10.25 3.78 7.37
C SER A 88 -11.41 4.50 6.66
N LYS A 89 -11.36 5.83 6.57
CA LYS A 89 -12.35 6.67 5.87
C LYS A 89 -12.04 6.92 4.40
N GLY A 90 -10.91 6.43 3.89
CA GLY A 90 -10.49 6.65 2.51
C GLY A 90 -9.98 8.07 2.20
N THR A 91 -9.64 8.86 3.22
CA THR A 91 -8.98 10.16 3.03
C THR A 91 -7.55 9.98 2.54
N LEU A 92 -6.91 8.89 2.94
CA LEU A 92 -5.64 8.40 2.48
C LEU A 92 -5.82 6.95 2.01
N ASP A 93 -5.07 6.55 0.98
CA ASP A 93 -5.10 5.19 0.46
C ASP A 93 -4.31 4.22 1.35
N GLY A 94 -3.35 4.73 2.12
CA GLY A 94 -2.58 3.93 3.04
C GLY A 94 -1.80 4.77 4.04
N GLY A 95 -1.16 4.06 4.97
CA GLY A 95 -0.37 4.69 6.02
C GLY A 95 0.74 3.81 6.55
N HIS A 96 1.82 4.43 7.00
CA HIS A 96 2.94 3.79 7.68
C HIS A 96 3.03 4.33 9.10
N GLY A 97 2.83 3.46 10.09
CA GLY A 97 2.80 3.87 11.49
C GLY A 97 2.92 2.69 12.45
N VAL A 98 2.71 2.95 13.72
CA VAL A 98 2.74 1.95 14.78
C VAL A 98 1.38 1.81 15.45
N VAL A 99 1.02 0.58 15.75
CA VAL A 99 -0.30 0.24 16.30
C VAL A 99 -0.55 0.88 17.66
N VAL A 100 0.50 1.06 18.47
CA VAL A 100 0.40 1.68 19.80
C VAL A 100 -0.16 3.11 19.76
N TYR A 101 -0.02 3.85 18.67
CA TYR A 101 -0.58 5.20 18.55
C TYR A 101 -2.11 5.25 18.62
N HIS A 102 -2.76 4.10 18.51
CA HIS A 102 -4.22 4.01 18.54
C HIS A 102 -4.75 3.49 19.89
N TYR A 103 -3.91 3.53 20.95
CA TYR A 103 -4.29 3.06 22.30
C TYR A 103 -5.55 3.76 22.85
N GLY A 104 -5.79 5.01 22.48
CA GLY A 104 -6.98 5.75 22.89
C GLY A 104 -8.30 5.17 22.36
N LYS A 105 -8.25 4.32 21.32
CA LYS A 105 -9.44 3.60 20.81
C LYS A 105 -9.68 2.30 21.57
N ASN A 106 -8.61 1.59 21.90
CA ASN A 106 -8.65 0.35 22.68
C ASN A 106 -7.25 0.08 23.24
N SER A 107 -7.14 -0.12 24.54
CA SER A 107 -5.88 -0.40 25.23
C SER A 107 -5.17 -1.68 24.73
N ALA A 108 -5.91 -2.64 24.16
CA ALA A 108 -5.33 -3.83 23.56
C ALA A 108 -4.44 -3.51 22.34
N LEU A 109 -4.67 -2.39 21.66
CA LEU A 109 -3.78 -1.90 20.59
C LEU A 109 -2.42 -1.47 21.14
N ALA A 110 -2.38 -0.93 22.37
CA ALA A 110 -1.12 -0.64 23.03
C ALA A 110 -0.35 -1.92 23.37
N LEU A 111 -1.04 -2.91 23.93
CA LEU A 111 -0.41 -4.19 24.28
C LEU A 111 0.11 -4.91 23.03
N TRP A 112 -0.67 -4.95 21.96
CA TRP A 112 -0.26 -5.55 20.70
C TRP A 112 0.89 -4.78 20.05
N GLY A 113 0.85 -3.47 20.07
CA GLY A 113 1.80 -2.58 19.38
C GLY A 113 3.06 -2.23 20.16
N SER A 114 3.19 -2.64 21.42
CA SER A 114 4.34 -2.34 22.28
C SER A 114 5.40 -3.45 22.31
N GLY A 115 5.33 -4.35 21.36
CA GLY A 115 6.34 -5.44 21.23
C GLY A 115 7.67 -4.95 20.69
N PRO A 116 8.72 -5.77 20.83
CA PRO A 116 8.69 -7.10 21.43
C PRO A 116 8.51 -7.08 22.96
N ALA A 117 7.72 -8.02 23.47
CA ALA A 117 7.41 -8.18 24.89
C ALA A 117 7.48 -9.66 25.30
N PHE A 118 7.33 -9.95 26.59
CA PHE A 118 7.33 -11.33 27.13
C PHE A 118 8.60 -12.13 26.79
N GLY A 119 9.77 -11.47 26.75
CA GLY A 119 11.04 -12.10 26.41
C GLY A 119 11.26 -12.40 24.92
N MET A 120 10.35 -11.97 24.06
CA MET A 120 10.55 -12.09 22.62
C MET A 120 11.54 -11.02 22.10
N ASP A 121 12.34 -11.38 21.12
CA ASP A 121 13.04 -10.43 20.25
C ASP A 121 12.19 -10.03 19.04
N ALA A 122 12.71 -9.13 18.21
CA ALA A 122 12.04 -8.66 17.02
C ALA A 122 11.68 -9.77 16.01
N ASN A 123 12.56 -10.77 15.85
CA ASN A 123 12.33 -11.89 14.92
C ASN A 123 11.27 -12.86 15.47
N MET A 124 11.28 -13.09 16.78
CA MET A 124 10.23 -13.87 17.44
C MET A 124 8.87 -13.20 17.33
N LEU A 125 8.80 -11.89 17.52
CA LEU A 125 7.57 -11.10 17.33
C LEU A 125 7.06 -11.20 15.90
N LEU A 126 7.94 -11.07 14.90
CA LEU A 126 7.58 -11.21 13.49
C LEU A 126 7.06 -12.62 13.17
N SER A 127 7.71 -13.64 13.73
CA SER A 127 7.30 -15.05 13.59
C SER A 127 5.93 -15.29 14.23
N TRP A 128 5.69 -14.75 15.44
CA TRP A 128 4.39 -14.80 16.09
C TRP A 128 3.31 -14.12 15.26
N HIS A 129 3.61 -12.92 14.73
CA HIS A 129 2.70 -12.20 13.87
C HIS A 129 2.30 -13.04 12.64
N LYS A 130 3.28 -13.67 11.99
CA LYS A 130 3.07 -14.40 10.74
C LYS A 130 2.45 -15.79 10.96
N TYR A 131 2.90 -16.51 12.00
CA TYR A 131 2.58 -17.93 12.19
C TYR A 131 1.86 -18.24 13.51
N GLY A 132 1.96 -17.35 14.50
CA GLY A 132 1.43 -17.54 15.85
C GLY A 132 0.08 -16.87 16.11
N GLY A 133 -0.59 -16.37 15.08
CA GLY A 133 -1.92 -15.76 15.22
C GLY A 133 -1.92 -14.24 15.48
N GLY A 134 -0.75 -13.60 15.57
CA GLY A 134 -0.62 -12.17 15.84
C GLY A 134 -1.37 -11.29 14.82
N LYS A 135 -1.30 -11.63 13.52
CA LYS A 135 -2.06 -10.91 12.50
C LYS A 135 -3.57 -11.07 12.69
N ALA A 136 -4.04 -12.27 12.93
CA ALA A 136 -5.47 -12.52 13.12
C ALA A 136 -6.02 -11.80 14.36
N LEU A 137 -5.20 -11.66 15.42
CA LEU A 137 -5.55 -10.87 16.59
C LEU A 137 -5.64 -9.38 16.25
N LEU A 138 -4.68 -8.83 15.50
CA LEU A 138 -4.70 -7.43 15.08
C LEU A 138 -5.92 -7.11 14.22
N ASP A 139 -6.27 -7.98 13.27
CA ASP A 139 -7.46 -7.81 12.43
C ASP A 139 -8.75 -7.74 13.28
N LYS A 140 -8.85 -8.60 14.32
CA LYS A 140 -9.97 -8.53 15.30
C LYS A 140 -9.98 -7.23 16.08
N LEU A 141 -8.82 -6.73 16.51
CA LEU A 141 -8.72 -5.46 17.23
C LEU A 141 -9.14 -4.28 16.33
N TYR A 142 -8.71 -4.24 15.08
CA TYR A 142 -9.16 -3.20 14.14
C TYR A 142 -10.65 -3.27 13.88
N THR A 143 -11.20 -4.45 13.70
CA THR A 143 -12.66 -4.64 13.58
C THR A 143 -13.40 -4.15 14.82
N ALA A 144 -12.89 -4.47 16.02
CA ALA A 144 -13.51 -4.06 17.28
C ALA A 144 -13.52 -2.54 17.51
N VAL A 145 -12.58 -1.81 16.93
CA VAL A 145 -12.55 -0.32 16.98
C VAL A 145 -13.22 0.33 15.76
N GLY A 146 -13.86 -0.45 14.90
CA GLY A 146 -14.55 0.05 13.70
C GLY A 146 -13.61 0.53 12.59
N ALA A 147 -12.36 0.11 12.60
CA ALA A 147 -11.42 0.47 11.56
C ALA A 147 -11.52 -0.50 10.37
N ASN A 148 -11.84 0.05 9.20
CA ASN A 148 -11.88 -0.70 7.93
C ASN A 148 -10.53 -0.59 7.23
N VAL A 149 -9.57 -1.40 7.64
CA VAL A 149 -8.20 -1.38 7.10
C VAL A 149 -7.62 -2.79 6.96
N TYR A 150 -6.75 -2.96 5.96
CA TYR A 150 -5.86 -4.11 5.86
C TYR A 150 -4.50 -3.73 6.44
N SER A 151 -3.96 -4.58 7.30
CA SER A 151 -2.71 -4.32 8.01
C SER A 151 -1.63 -5.34 7.62
N TYR A 152 -0.43 -4.82 7.37
CA TYR A 152 0.75 -5.63 7.09
C TYR A 152 1.91 -5.13 7.96
N VAL A 153 2.68 -6.05 8.52
CA VAL A 153 3.92 -5.69 9.23
C VAL A 153 4.95 -5.28 8.19
N TYR A 154 5.45 -4.07 8.34
CA TYR A 154 6.53 -3.55 7.50
C TYR A 154 7.89 -4.09 7.94
N GLY A 155 8.14 -4.11 9.26
CA GLY A 155 9.35 -4.65 9.83
C GLY A 155 9.28 -4.66 11.36
N PRO A 156 10.11 -5.50 12.02
CA PRO A 156 10.19 -5.53 13.46
C PRO A 156 11.00 -4.34 13.96
N MET A 157 10.58 -3.77 15.10
CA MET A 157 11.38 -2.79 15.82
C MET A 157 12.38 -3.51 16.75
N PRO A 158 13.57 -2.93 17.00
CA PRO A 158 14.50 -3.46 17.99
C PRO A 158 13.90 -3.37 19.40
N THR A 159 14.47 -4.12 20.33
CA THR A 159 14.14 -4.01 21.76
C THR A 159 14.31 -2.58 22.24
N GLN A 160 13.29 -2.05 22.89
CA GLN A 160 13.29 -0.71 23.42
C GLN A 160 13.86 -0.70 24.85
N PRO A 161 14.48 0.42 25.32
CA PRO A 161 14.89 0.56 26.70
C PRO A 161 13.67 0.52 27.64
N LEU A 162 13.86 -0.07 28.82
CA LEU A 162 12.82 -0.19 29.82
C LEU A 162 12.28 1.18 30.27
N GLY A 163 13.15 2.19 30.31
CA GLY A 163 12.80 3.54 30.72
C GLY A 163 14.02 4.42 30.94
N TRP A 164 13.75 5.63 31.39
CA TRP A 164 14.74 6.63 31.71
C TRP A 164 14.79 6.81 33.23
N PHE A 165 15.91 6.47 33.85
CA PHE A 165 16.05 6.47 35.29
C PHE A 165 17.09 7.48 35.74
N LYS A 166 16.86 8.17 36.87
CA LYS A 166 17.81 9.10 37.45
C LYS A 166 19.02 8.40 38.08
N LYS A 167 18.88 7.14 38.42
CA LYS A 167 19.93 6.27 39.00
C LYS A 167 19.89 4.92 38.30
N PRO A 168 21.01 4.20 38.23
CA PRO A 168 21.01 2.80 37.78
C PRO A 168 20.02 1.96 38.59
N ILE A 169 19.37 1.03 37.90
CA ILE A 169 18.47 0.04 38.51
C ILE A 169 19.12 -1.33 38.48
#